data_d678de8298310aa0337b75011a87181c
#
_entry.id   d678de8298310aa0337b75011a87181c
#
_cell.length_a   1.000
_cell.length_b   1.000
_cell.length_c   1.000
_cell.angle_alpha   90.00
_cell.angle_beta   90.00
_cell.angle_gamma   90.00
#
_symmetry.space_group_name_H-M   'P 1'
#
loop_
_entity.id
_entity.type
_entity.pdbx_description
1 polymer ?
#
loop_
_entity_poly.entity_id
_entity_poly.type
_entity_poly.pdbx_seq_one_letter_code
_entity_poly.pdbx_strand_id
1 'polypeptide(L)'
;ITTENSRYSGVRIYSTANSVRITGSVPLRSDITDVIHLFSDNDFFLCDINPGDYLRQELSDGSWLLTNIPLPEPQPVVMTPAEYDLTVSTANAVRLLMAGKQPTTADEIIMCSALYDEWQEGKHVAGDVFCVGGEPWECFQNYDNAVYPDIKPGNSAWYTFNRPFHGTSRETARNFVHPTGAHDVYKAGEWAVQDGHSTKANQDPAYSRAEYPQA
;
A
#
# COMPACT_ATOMS: atom_id res chain seq x y z
N ILE A 1 19.75 -36.37 -24.75
CA ILE A 1 18.47 -35.65 -24.50
C ILE A 1 17.35 -36.67 -24.54
N THR A 2 16.50 -36.63 -23.56
CA THR A 2 15.22 -37.34 -23.55
C THR A 2 14.07 -36.39 -23.36
N THR A 3 12.96 -36.67 -23.99
CA THR A 3 11.65 -36.12 -23.66
C THR A 3 10.79 -37.30 -23.18
N GLU A 4 9.57 -37.06 -22.70
CA GLU A 4 8.67 -38.12 -22.24
C GLU A 4 8.49 -39.26 -23.30
N ASN A 5 8.59 -38.92 -24.59
CA ASN A 5 8.32 -39.87 -25.68
C ASN A 5 9.54 -40.20 -26.57
N SER A 6 10.72 -39.59 -26.35
CA SER A 6 11.83 -39.75 -27.26
C SER A 6 13.19 -39.53 -26.63
N ARG A 7 14.19 -40.33 -27.03
CA ARG A 7 15.59 -40.15 -26.63
C ARG A 7 16.45 -39.84 -27.86
N TYR A 8 17.27 -38.79 -27.73
CA TYR A 8 18.17 -38.35 -28.80
C TYR A 8 19.63 -38.48 -28.33
N SER A 9 20.50 -38.99 -29.18
CA SER A 9 21.95 -39.12 -28.92
C SER A 9 22.73 -38.30 -29.95
N GLY A 10 24.00 -38.01 -29.65
CA GLY A 10 24.87 -37.23 -30.55
C GLY A 10 24.54 -35.72 -30.58
N VAL A 11 23.84 -35.23 -29.57
CA VAL A 11 23.47 -33.86 -29.43
C VAL A 11 24.50 -33.09 -28.61
N ARG A 12 24.91 -31.92 -29.07
CA ARG A 12 25.80 -31.02 -28.30
C ARG A 12 25.00 -29.83 -27.79
N ILE A 13 25.26 -29.47 -26.54
CA ILE A 13 24.61 -28.39 -25.88
C ILE A 13 25.65 -27.34 -25.46
N TYR A 14 25.39 -26.11 -25.81
CA TYR A 14 26.17 -24.94 -25.42
C TYR A 14 25.27 -23.99 -24.60
N SER A 15 25.63 -23.77 -23.36
CA SER A 15 24.86 -22.86 -22.49
C SER A 15 25.64 -21.60 -22.16
N THR A 16 24.95 -20.49 -22.12
CA THR A 16 25.40 -19.21 -21.57
C THR A 16 24.44 -18.78 -20.45
N ALA A 17 24.71 -17.66 -19.79
CA ALA A 17 23.80 -17.14 -18.76
C ALA A 17 22.35 -16.92 -19.26
N ASN A 18 22.18 -16.61 -20.56
CA ASN A 18 20.90 -16.16 -21.10
C ASN A 18 20.39 -17.02 -22.28
N SER A 19 21.09 -18.05 -22.66
CA SER A 19 20.70 -18.90 -23.80
C SER A 19 21.26 -20.31 -23.73
N VAL A 20 20.55 -21.23 -24.36
CA VAL A 20 20.99 -22.60 -24.59
C VAL A 20 20.90 -22.89 -26.08
N ARG A 21 22.02 -23.29 -26.70
CA ARG A 21 22.04 -23.73 -28.08
C ARG A 21 22.17 -25.26 -28.12
N ILE A 22 21.28 -25.88 -28.88
CA ILE A 22 21.22 -27.34 -29.07
C ILE A 22 21.55 -27.62 -30.52
N THR A 23 22.66 -28.36 -30.76
CA THR A 23 23.10 -28.75 -32.09
C THR A 23 23.03 -30.26 -32.25
N GLY A 24 22.74 -30.71 -33.49
CA GLY A 24 22.57 -32.15 -33.82
C GLY A 24 21.16 -32.40 -34.37
N SER A 25 20.93 -33.61 -34.85
CA SER A 25 19.63 -33.99 -35.43
C SER A 25 18.58 -34.19 -34.33
N VAL A 26 18.17 -33.10 -33.74
CA VAL A 26 17.04 -33.06 -32.78
C VAL A 26 15.89 -32.33 -33.46
N PRO A 27 14.82 -33.01 -33.83
CA PRO A 27 13.61 -32.34 -34.26
C PRO A 27 12.91 -31.74 -33.02
N LEU A 28 13.44 -30.66 -32.51
CA LEU A 28 12.72 -29.81 -31.53
C LEU A 28 11.64 -29.09 -32.32
N ARG A 29 10.52 -29.76 -32.51
CA ARG A 29 9.35 -29.14 -33.15
C ARG A 29 8.88 -27.96 -32.31
N SER A 30 8.31 -26.98 -32.99
CA SER A 30 7.77 -25.77 -32.32
C SER A 30 6.65 -26.07 -31.29
N ASP A 31 6.11 -27.30 -31.36
CA ASP A 31 5.00 -27.80 -30.52
C ASP A 31 5.47 -28.63 -29.31
N ILE A 32 6.79 -28.82 -29.11
CA ILE A 32 7.30 -29.51 -27.91
C ILE A 32 7.08 -28.61 -26.68
N THR A 33 6.16 -29.03 -25.84
CA THR A 33 5.89 -28.45 -24.52
C THR A 33 6.51 -29.26 -23.39
N ASP A 34 6.95 -30.47 -23.68
CA ASP A 34 7.49 -31.41 -22.70
C ASP A 34 8.85 -30.94 -22.17
N VAL A 35 9.09 -31.21 -20.90
CA VAL A 35 10.41 -30.96 -20.27
C VAL A 35 11.48 -31.74 -20.97
N ILE A 36 12.60 -31.08 -21.30
CA ILE A 36 13.76 -31.69 -21.95
C ILE A 36 14.73 -32.08 -20.85
N HIS A 37 14.94 -33.40 -20.67
CA HIS A 37 15.91 -33.92 -19.70
C HIS A 37 17.28 -34.09 -20.38
N LEU A 38 18.30 -33.49 -19.78
CA LEU A 38 19.68 -33.56 -20.27
C LEU A 38 20.48 -34.58 -19.47
N PHE A 39 21.20 -35.43 -20.20
CA PHE A 39 22.11 -36.40 -19.63
C PHE A 39 23.48 -36.29 -20.27
N SER A 40 24.54 -36.58 -19.52
CA SER A 40 25.90 -36.73 -20.04
C SER A 40 26.02 -37.99 -20.90
N ASP A 41 27.18 -38.16 -21.57
CA ASP A 41 27.47 -39.34 -22.38
C ASP A 41 27.52 -40.64 -21.54
N ASN A 42 27.65 -40.55 -20.23
CA ASN A 42 27.63 -41.65 -19.28
C ASN A 42 26.28 -41.83 -18.58
N ASP A 43 25.21 -41.30 -19.15
CA ASP A 43 23.84 -41.36 -18.61
C ASP A 43 23.64 -40.68 -17.24
N PHE A 44 24.56 -39.80 -16.82
CA PHE A 44 24.30 -38.96 -15.63
C PHE A 44 23.37 -37.81 -15.97
N PHE A 45 22.30 -37.68 -15.19
CA PHE A 45 21.40 -36.55 -15.28
C PHE A 45 22.13 -35.24 -15.02
N LEU A 46 21.95 -34.23 -15.89
CA LEU A 46 22.55 -32.91 -15.79
C LEU A 46 21.56 -31.85 -15.33
N CYS A 47 20.48 -31.66 -16.06
CA CYS A 47 19.42 -30.71 -15.72
C CYS A 47 18.20 -30.92 -16.61
N ASP A 48 17.15 -30.25 -16.23
CA ASP A 48 15.92 -30.09 -17.01
C ASP A 48 15.86 -28.72 -17.68
N ILE A 49 15.37 -28.69 -18.90
CA ILE A 49 15.02 -27.46 -19.60
C ILE A 49 13.51 -27.50 -19.88
N ASN A 50 12.78 -26.52 -19.34
CA ASN A 50 11.39 -26.33 -19.70
C ASN A 50 11.32 -25.40 -20.92
N PRO A 51 10.91 -25.88 -22.12
CA PRO A 51 10.88 -25.05 -23.32
C PRO A 51 9.96 -23.85 -23.22
N GLY A 52 8.99 -23.87 -22.29
CA GLY A 52 8.10 -22.74 -22.02
C GLY A 52 8.78 -21.50 -21.44
N ASP A 53 9.94 -21.68 -20.81
CA ASP A 53 10.70 -20.59 -20.18
C ASP A 53 11.61 -19.85 -21.17
N TYR A 54 11.61 -20.25 -22.46
CA TYR A 54 12.53 -19.74 -23.46
C TYR A 54 11.80 -19.33 -24.76
N LEU A 55 12.33 -18.29 -25.42
CA LEU A 55 12.05 -18.02 -26.81
C LEU A 55 12.86 -19.03 -27.67
N ARG A 56 12.21 -19.69 -28.60
CA ARG A 56 12.78 -20.74 -29.43
C ARG A 56 13.00 -20.26 -30.86
N GLN A 57 14.19 -20.49 -31.40
CA GLN A 57 14.52 -20.16 -32.76
C GLN A 57 15.30 -21.32 -33.41
N GLU A 58 14.81 -21.81 -34.52
CA GLU A 58 15.59 -22.70 -35.39
C GLU A 58 16.58 -21.89 -36.23
N LEU A 59 17.84 -22.27 -36.20
CA LEU A 59 18.87 -21.60 -36.97
C LEU A 59 19.04 -22.27 -38.33
N SER A 60 19.68 -21.58 -39.29
CA SER A 60 19.89 -22.06 -40.67
C SER A 60 20.71 -23.36 -40.80
N ASP A 61 21.46 -23.72 -39.74
CA ASP A 61 22.21 -24.95 -39.64
C ASP A 61 21.42 -26.13 -39.01
N GLY A 62 20.12 -25.91 -38.78
CA GLY A 62 19.26 -26.91 -38.13
C GLY A 62 19.47 -27.02 -36.60
N SER A 63 20.28 -26.15 -36.01
CA SER A 63 20.38 -26.04 -34.55
C SER A 63 19.26 -25.19 -33.95
N TRP A 64 18.99 -25.41 -32.67
CA TRP A 64 18.00 -24.65 -31.92
C TRP A 64 18.67 -23.73 -30.94
N LEU A 65 18.23 -22.47 -30.91
CA LEU A 65 18.58 -21.48 -29.90
C LEU A 65 17.38 -21.24 -28.99
N LEU A 66 17.58 -21.51 -27.72
CA LEU A 66 16.66 -21.21 -26.64
C LEU A 66 17.20 -19.97 -25.92
N THR A 67 16.48 -18.86 -25.94
CA THR A 67 16.87 -17.63 -25.26
C THR A 67 15.91 -17.37 -24.12
N ASN A 68 16.41 -16.99 -22.96
CA ASN A 68 15.56 -16.65 -21.82
C ASN A 68 14.52 -15.62 -22.24
N ILE A 69 13.26 -15.87 -21.86
CA ILE A 69 12.21 -14.88 -21.98
C ILE A 69 12.52 -13.79 -20.96
N PRO A 70 12.75 -12.51 -21.38
CA PRO A 70 12.95 -11.44 -20.42
C PRO A 70 11.72 -11.36 -19.54
N LEU A 71 11.92 -11.41 -18.22
CA LEU A 71 10.83 -11.11 -17.29
C LEU A 71 10.35 -9.69 -17.59
N PRO A 72 9.04 -9.47 -17.71
CA PRO A 72 8.53 -8.12 -17.86
C PRO A 72 9.05 -7.26 -16.71
N GLU A 73 9.60 -6.09 -17.02
CA GLU A 73 10.01 -5.15 -15.98
C GLU A 73 8.81 -4.89 -15.08
N PRO A 74 8.99 -4.97 -13.73
CA PRO A 74 7.92 -4.67 -12.82
C PRO A 74 7.46 -3.23 -13.07
N GLN A 75 6.23 -3.08 -13.57
CA GLN A 75 5.64 -1.76 -13.78
C GLN A 75 5.53 -1.09 -12.40
N PRO A 76 5.96 0.17 -12.25
CA PRO A 76 5.77 0.89 -11.01
C PRO A 76 4.27 0.93 -10.70
N VAL A 77 3.90 0.46 -9.51
CA VAL A 77 2.52 0.57 -9.03
C VAL A 77 2.26 2.04 -8.75
N VAL A 78 1.57 2.71 -9.65
CA VAL A 78 1.14 4.09 -9.45
C VAL A 78 -0.16 4.04 -8.66
N MET A 79 -0.07 4.31 -7.37
CA MET A 79 -1.23 4.44 -6.49
C MET A 79 -1.73 5.89 -6.51
N THR A 80 -3.03 6.06 -6.50
CA THR A 80 -3.64 7.37 -6.22
C THR A 80 -3.37 7.75 -4.76
N PRO A 81 -3.39 9.05 -4.40
CA PRO A 81 -3.25 9.46 -3.00
C PRO A 81 -4.23 8.74 -2.06
N ALA A 82 -5.49 8.58 -2.46
CA ALA A 82 -6.50 7.88 -1.67
C ALA A 82 -6.17 6.39 -1.46
N GLU A 83 -5.69 5.69 -2.48
CA GLU A 83 -5.24 4.29 -2.36
C GLU A 83 -4.01 4.17 -1.46
N TYR A 84 -3.09 5.13 -1.53
CA TYR A 84 -1.93 5.17 -0.64
C TYR A 84 -2.37 5.36 0.82
N ASP A 85 -3.24 6.33 1.09
CA ASP A 85 -3.76 6.61 2.43
C ASP A 85 -4.49 5.41 3.01
N LEU A 86 -5.33 4.74 2.21
CA LEU A 86 -6.01 3.51 2.61
C LEU A 86 -5.02 2.39 2.92
N THR A 87 -3.98 2.23 2.11
CA THR A 87 -2.96 1.20 2.32
C THR A 87 -2.19 1.43 3.63
N VAL A 88 -1.78 2.67 3.91
CA VAL A 88 -1.08 3.04 5.15
C VAL A 88 -1.98 2.85 6.36
N SER A 89 -3.23 3.31 6.29
CA SER A 89 -4.22 3.15 7.37
C SER A 89 -4.50 1.68 7.66
N THR A 90 -4.65 0.86 6.62
CA THR A 90 -4.86 -0.59 6.78
C THR A 90 -3.65 -1.26 7.44
N ALA A 91 -2.42 -0.91 7.05
CA ALA A 91 -1.22 -1.46 7.66
C ALA A 91 -1.10 -1.09 9.14
N ASN A 92 -1.48 0.12 9.53
CA ASN A 92 -1.48 0.57 10.92
C ASN A 92 -2.57 -0.16 11.73
N ALA A 93 -3.79 -0.30 11.20
CA ALA A 93 -4.86 -1.05 11.85
C ALA A 93 -4.47 -2.52 12.07
N VAL A 94 -3.86 -3.17 11.08
CA VAL A 94 -3.36 -4.55 11.21
C VAL A 94 -2.31 -4.66 12.32
N ARG A 95 -1.36 -3.71 12.42
CA ARG A 95 -0.37 -3.70 13.51
C ARG A 95 -1.04 -3.61 14.88
N LEU A 96 -2.05 -2.76 15.03
CA LEU A 96 -2.81 -2.63 16.29
C LEU A 96 -3.55 -3.92 16.62
N LEU A 97 -4.24 -4.51 15.65
CA LEU A 97 -4.96 -5.78 15.83
C LEU A 97 -4.01 -6.93 16.20
N MET A 98 -2.83 -7.02 15.57
CA MET A 98 -1.82 -8.02 15.92
C MET A 98 -1.26 -7.81 17.34
N ALA A 99 -1.26 -6.57 17.83
CA ALA A 99 -0.94 -6.26 19.23
C ALA A 99 -2.13 -6.45 20.19
N GLY A 100 -3.29 -6.91 19.69
CA GLY A 100 -4.52 -7.08 20.50
C GLY A 100 -5.14 -5.76 20.94
N LYS A 101 -4.95 -4.69 20.17
CA LYS A 101 -5.41 -3.34 20.49
C LYS A 101 -6.41 -2.83 19.45
N GLN A 102 -7.27 -1.91 19.91
CA GLN A 102 -8.08 -1.03 19.05
C GLN A 102 -7.44 0.37 19.06
N PRO A 103 -7.62 1.20 18.02
CA PRO A 103 -7.22 2.61 18.06
C PRO A 103 -7.92 3.32 19.22
N THR A 104 -7.17 3.87 20.16
CA THR A 104 -7.70 4.55 21.37
C THR A 104 -7.07 5.91 21.59
N THR A 105 -5.87 6.14 21.08
CA THR A 105 -5.20 7.44 21.15
C THR A 105 -5.48 8.27 19.91
N ALA A 106 -5.37 9.59 20.01
CA ALA A 106 -5.53 10.49 18.88
C ALA A 106 -4.59 10.11 17.71
N ASP A 107 -3.32 9.81 17.99
CA ASP A 107 -2.36 9.41 16.98
C ASP A 107 -2.76 8.10 16.28
N GLU A 108 -3.20 7.08 17.02
CA GLU A 108 -3.66 5.81 16.45
C GLU A 108 -4.90 6.00 15.55
N ILE A 109 -5.85 6.82 15.98
CA ILE A 109 -7.05 7.16 15.20
C ILE A 109 -6.67 7.91 13.92
N ILE A 110 -5.81 8.91 14.03
CA ILE A 110 -5.29 9.66 12.89
C ILE A 110 -4.57 8.74 11.90
N MET A 111 -3.72 7.84 12.38
CA MET A 111 -2.99 6.89 11.53
C MET A 111 -3.87 5.87 10.84
N CYS A 112 -5.11 5.70 11.31
CA CYS A 112 -6.12 4.82 10.72
C CYS A 112 -7.28 5.60 10.06
N SER A 113 -7.13 6.91 9.84
CA SER A 113 -8.23 7.80 9.44
C SER A 113 -8.99 7.33 8.19
N ALA A 114 -8.29 6.83 7.17
CA ALA A 114 -8.93 6.37 5.93
C ALA A 114 -9.83 5.11 6.09
N LEU A 115 -9.88 4.52 7.30
CA LEU A 115 -10.78 3.39 7.61
C LEU A 115 -12.07 3.82 8.31
N TYR A 116 -12.19 5.09 8.68
CA TYR A 116 -13.43 5.63 9.23
C TYR A 116 -14.31 6.19 8.12
N ASP A 117 -15.61 6.02 8.28
CA ASP A 117 -16.59 6.54 7.33
C ASP A 117 -16.60 8.07 7.32
N GLU A 118 -16.85 8.66 6.15
CA GLU A 118 -17.15 10.09 6.07
C GLU A 118 -18.46 10.39 6.80
N TRP A 119 -18.51 11.55 7.47
CA TRP A 119 -19.68 12.00 8.18
C TRP A 119 -20.94 11.97 7.32
N GLN A 120 -22.01 11.46 7.88
CA GLN A 120 -23.31 11.38 7.23
C GLN A 120 -24.37 12.07 8.09
N GLU A 121 -25.44 12.54 7.45
CA GLU A 121 -26.58 13.07 8.17
C GLU A 121 -27.28 11.98 8.99
N GLY A 122 -27.71 12.31 10.23
CA GLY A 122 -28.38 11.37 11.12
C GLY A 122 -28.09 11.62 12.58
N LYS A 123 -28.29 10.56 13.36
CA LYS A 123 -27.98 10.53 14.78
C LYS A 123 -26.53 10.20 15.01
N HIS A 124 -25.91 10.98 15.88
CA HIS A 124 -24.55 10.74 16.35
C HIS A 124 -24.55 10.66 17.87
N VAL A 125 -23.72 9.77 18.39
CA VAL A 125 -23.58 9.57 19.83
C VAL A 125 -22.16 9.89 20.26
N ALA A 126 -21.99 10.30 21.52
CA ALA A 126 -20.69 10.61 22.08
C ALA A 126 -19.76 9.38 21.99
N GLY A 127 -18.57 9.56 21.44
CA GLY A 127 -17.59 8.52 21.14
C GLY A 127 -17.59 8.07 19.67
N ASP A 128 -18.57 8.48 18.86
CA ASP A 128 -18.51 8.21 17.41
C ASP A 128 -17.30 8.92 16.80
N VAL A 129 -16.57 8.18 15.95
CA VAL A 129 -15.46 8.68 15.16
C VAL A 129 -15.82 8.58 13.69
N PHE A 130 -15.64 9.65 12.95
CA PHE A 130 -15.88 9.73 11.50
C PHE A 130 -14.91 10.73 10.87
N CYS A 131 -14.86 10.77 9.55
CA CYS A 131 -14.04 11.73 8.82
C CYS A 131 -14.86 12.86 8.23
N VAL A 132 -14.24 14.02 8.07
CA VAL A 132 -14.74 15.14 7.28
C VAL A 132 -13.62 15.56 6.34
N GLY A 133 -13.77 15.27 5.05
CA GLY A 133 -12.72 15.51 4.07
C GLY A 133 -11.42 14.74 4.35
N GLY A 134 -11.52 13.53 4.88
CA GLY A 134 -10.39 12.68 5.25
C GLY A 134 -9.75 13.00 6.60
N GLU A 135 -10.19 14.08 7.29
CA GLU A 135 -9.70 14.42 8.63
C GLU A 135 -10.61 13.80 9.70
N PRO A 136 -10.07 13.09 10.71
CA PRO A 136 -10.87 12.41 11.73
C PRO A 136 -11.41 13.38 12.79
N TRP A 137 -12.66 13.18 13.16
CA TRP A 137 -13.40 13.93 14.16
C TRP A 137 -14.05 12.99 15.16
N GLU A 138 -14.25 13.48 16.38
CA GLU A 138 -15.00 12.81 17.44
C GLU A 138 -16.29 13.57 17.74
N CYS A 139 -17.41 12.84 17.78
CA CYS A 139 -18.61 13.33 18.42
C CYS A 139 -18.43 13.22 19.94
N PHE A 140 -18.39 14.33 20.67
CA PHE A 140 -18.26 14.29 22.14
C PHE A 140 -19.58 14.56 22.87
N GLN A 141 -20.64 14.95 22.13
CA GLN A 141 -21.97 15.19 22.66
C GLN A 141 -23.03 14.69 21.66
N ASN A 142 -24.01 13.93 22.14
CA ASN A 142 -25.07 13.37 21.28
C ASN A 142 -25.85 14.46 20.55
N TYR A 143 -26.15 14.22 19.28
CA TYR A 143 -27.04 15.06 18.47
C TYR A 143 -27.78 14.25 17.40
N ASP A 144 -28.79 14.90 16.81
CA ASP A 144 -29.51 14.38 15.64
C ASP A 144 -29.70 15.55 14.67
N ASN A 145 -28.97 15.56 13.57
CA ASN A 145 -29.05 16.65 12.61
C ASN A 145 -30.30 16.56 11.71
N ALA A 146 -31.04 15.45 11.70
CA ALA A 146 -32.38 15.42 11.13
C ALA A 146 -33.35 16.32 11.89
N VAL A 147 -33.11 16.52 13.21
CA VAL A 147 -33.89 17.42 14.07
C VAL A 147 -33.27 18.83 14.08
N TYR A 148 -31.95 18.90 14.07
CA TYR A 148 -31.16 20.14 14.13
C TYR A 148 -30.23 20.26 12.92
N PRO A 149 -30.75 20.69 11.75
CA PRO A 149 -30.01 20.64 10.47
C PRO A 149 -28.79 21.57 10.41
N ASP A 150 -28.68 22.51 11.36
CA ASP A 150 -27.48 23.37 11.47
C ASP A 150 -26.26 22.69 12.06
N ILE A 151 -26.41 21.48 12.68
CA ILE A 151 -25.31 20.72 13.19
C ILE A 151 -24.69 19.90 12.03
N LYS A 152 -23.87 20.57 11.23
CA LYS A 152 -23.17 19.98 10.09
C LYS A 152 -21.79 20.61 9.89
N PRO A 153 -20.85 19.91 9.25
CA PRO A 153 -19.52 20.46 8.97
C PRO A 153 -19.57 21.83 8.33
N GLY A 154 -18.74 22.77 8.83
CA GLY A 154 -18.65 24.14 8.37
C GLY A 154 -19.58 25.13 9.08
N ASN A 155 -20.55 24.69 9.85
CA ASN A 155 -21.44 25.57 10.66
C ASN A 155 -20.90 25.73 12.09
N SER A 156 -21.16 26.85 12.72
CA SER A 156 -20.73 27.10 14.11
C SER A 156 -21.33 26.11 15.11
N ALA A 157 -22.58 25.67 14.90
CA ALA A 157 -23.21 24.64 15.73
C ALA A 157 -22.45 23.30 15.74
N TRP A 158 -21.73 22.97 14.66
CA TRP A 158 -20.94 21.76 14.55
C TRP A 158 -19.95 21.57 15.70
N TYR A 159 -19.20 22.63 16.02
CA TYR A 159 -18.14 22.60 17.03
C TYR A 159 -18.65 22.47 18.45
N THR A 160 -19.95 22.64 18.69
CA THR A 160 -20.57 22.39 20.01
C THR A 160 -20.69 20.90 20.30
N PHE A 161 -20.67 20.05 19.27
CA PHE A 161 -20.93 18.62 19.38
C PHE A 161 -19.74 17.77 18.93
N ASN A 162 -18.87 18.32 18.11
CA ASN A 162 -17.78 17.60 17.49
C ASN A 162 -16.46 18.34 17.66
N ARG A 163 -15.37 17.59 17.79
CA ARG A 163 -14.00 18.11 17.90
C ARG A 163 -13.04 17.35 17.00
N PRO A 164 -12.01 18.01 16.45
CA PRO A 164 -10.96 17.35 15.70
C PRO A 164 -10.06 16.54 16.63
N PHE A 165 -9.44 15.49 16.11
CA PHE A 165 -8.31 14.84 16.79
C PHE A 165 -7.04 15.64 16.56
N HIS A 166 -6.26 15.87 17.64
CA HIS A 166 -4.97 16.53 17.59
C HIS A 166 -3.84 15.50 17.71
N GLY A 167 -2.95 15.45 16.73
CA GLY A 167 -1.78 14.59 16.75
C GLY A 167 -0.70 15.08 17.72
N THR A 168 0.10 14.16 18.26
CA THR A 168 1.20 14.48 19.18
C THR A 168 2.57 14.39 18.51
N SER A 169 2.63 14.13 17.22
CA SER A 169 3.84 14.07 16.41
C SER A 169 3.68 14.85 15.10
N ARG A 170 4.80 15.10 14.43
CA ARG A 170 4.79 15.75 13.10
C ARG A 170 4.05 14.90 12.06
N GLU A 171 4.15 13.59 12.15
CA GLU A 171 3.55 12.62 11.23
C GLU A 171 2.03 12.56 11.38
N THR A 172 1.54 12.84 12.59
CA THR A 172 0.10 12.85 12.91
C THR A 172 -0.48 14.27 13.01
N ALA A 173 0.32 15.30 12.67
CA ALA A 173 -0.16 16.68 12.58
C ALA A 173 -1.28 16.78 11.52
N ARG A 174 -2.40 17.41 11.89
CA ARG A 174 -3.56 17.65 11.02
C ARG A 174 -3.74 19.13 10.76
N ASN A 175 -4.55 19.47 9.78
CA ASN A 175 -4.83 20.86 9.46
C ASN A 175 -5.33 21.58 10.70
N PHE A 176 -4.79 22.77 10.93
CA PHE A 176 -5.18 23.59 12.09
C PHE A 176 -6.65 23.95 12.02
N VAL A 177 -7.37 23.63 13.08
CA VAL A 177 -8.76 24.04 13.31
C VAL A 177 -8.76 25.06 14.44
N HIS A 178 -9.33 26.24 14.19
CA HIS A 178 -9.40 27.27 15.21
C HIS A 178 -10.28 26.80 16.37
N PRO A 179 -9.74 26.70 17.61
CA PRO A 179 -10.52 26.28 18.77
C PRO A 179 -11.74 27.16 19.01
N THR A 180 -12.86 26.55 19.35
CA THR A 180 -14.12 27.21 19.64
C THR A 180 -14.50 27.19 21.12
N GLY A 181 -13.80 26.37 21.91
CA GLY A 181 -14.02 26.23 23.35
C GLY A 181 -12.93 25.43 24.05
N ALA A 182 -13.09 25.19 25.34
CA ALA A 182 -12.13 24.43 26.12
C ALA A 182 -12.02 22.95 25.72
N HIS A 183 -12.97 22.45 24.94
CA HIS A 183 -13.03 21.04 24.52
C HIS A 183 -12.18 20.72 23.29
N ASP A 184 -11.79 21.75 22.53
CA ASP A 184 -11.05 21.61 21.27
C ASP A 184 -9.77 22.44 21.21
N VAL A 185 -9.28 22.95 22.35
CA VAL A 185 -7.99 23.66 22.43
C VAL A 185 -6.82 22.71 22.26
N TYR A 186 -5.78 23.19 21.61
CA TYR A 186 -4.52 22.44 21.51
C TYR A 186 -3.76 22.46 22.83
N LYS A 187 -3.27 21.30 23.24
CA LYS A 187 -2.45 21.14 24.44
C LYS A 187 -0.97 21.22 24.10
N ALA A 188 -0.16 21.52 25.08
CA ALA A 188 1.29 21.51 24.91
C ALA A 188 1.77 20.14 24.40
N GLY A 189 2.52 20.16 23.32
CA GLY A 189 3.01 18.95 22.68
C GLY A 189 2.19 18.47 21.48
N GLU A 190 0.95 18.97 21.29
CA GLU A 190 0.15 18.66 20.11
C GLU A 190 0.64 19.44 18.87
N TRP A 191 0.42 18.86 17.71
CA TRP A 191 0.88 19.39 16.43
C TRP A 191 -0.28 19.72 15.50
N ALA A 192 -0.11 20.80 14.73
CA ALA A 192 -1.03 21.19 13.67
C ALA A 192 -0.27 21.63 12.43
N VAL A 193 -0.92 21.55 11.27
CA VAL A 193 -0.42 22.08 10.00
C VAL A 193 -1.09 23.40 9.71
N GLN A 194 -0.30 24.46 9.52
CA GLN A 194 -0.74 25.78 9.09
C GLN A 194 0.08 26.24 7.91
N ASP A 195 -0.59 26.72 6.84
CA ASP A 195 0.08 27.20 5.63
C ASP A 195 1.13 26.20 5.07
N GLY A 196 0.86 24.90 5.19
CA GLY A 196 1.77 23.82 4.75
C GLY A 196 2.93 23.53 5.71
N HIS A 197 2.99 24.16 6.87
CA HIS A 197 4.03 23.94 7.87
C HIS A 197 3.47 23.25 9.11
N SER A 198 4.16 22.19 9.57
CA SER A 198 3.83 21.54 10.83
C SER A 198 4.39 22.34 12.00
N THR A 199 3.53 22.72 12.92
CA THR A 199 3.86 23.51 14.11
C THR A 199 3.43 22.77 15.38
N LYS A 200 4.15 22.99 16.48
CA LYS A 200 3.88 22.36 17.78
C LYS A 200 3.38 23.39 18.78
N ALA A 201 2.33 23.06 19.51
CA ALA A 201 1.86 23.88 20.62
C ALA A 201 2.87 23.87 21.77
N ASN A 202 3.24 25.05 22.26
CA ASN A 202 4.26 25.21 23.31
C ASN A 202 3.67 25.22 24.71
N GLN A 203 2.41 25.58 24.82
CA GLN A 203 1.74 25.77 26.10
C GLN A 203 0.25 25.39 26.03
N ASP A 204 -0.34 25.17 27.18
CA ASP A 204 -1.77 24.94 27.36
C ASP A 204 -2.43 26.20 27.98
N PRO A 205 -3.57 26.64 27.44
CA PRO A 205 -4.17 26.27 26.15
C PRO A 205 -3.58 27.11 24.99
N ALA A 206 -3.53 26.51 23.78
CA ALA A 206 -3.14 27.21 22.57
C ALA A 206 -4.38 27.51 21.71
N TYR A 207 -4.73 28.79 21.58
CA TYR A 207 -5.95 29.23 20.90
C TYR A 207 -5.72 29.89 19.54
N SER A 208 -4.52 30.38 19.27
CA SER A 208 -4.24 31.16 18.07
C SER A 208 -2.92 30.79 17.41
N ARG A 209 -2.78 31.18 16.15
CA ARG A 209 -1.53 31.00 15.40
C ARG A 209 -0.30 31.60 16.08
N ALA A 210 -0.48 32.68 16.87
CA ALA A 210 0.62 33.35 17.57
C ALA A 210 1.22 32.48 18.68
N GLU A 211 0.49 31.46 19.13
CA GLU A 211 0.92 30.54 20.19
C GLU A 211 1.68 29.32 19.63
N TYR A 212 1.76 29.19 18.30
CA TYR A 212 2.56 28.18 17.61
C TYR A 212 3.83 28.84 17.07
N PRO A 213 5.02 28.56 17.61
CA PRO A 213 6.26 29.04 17.04
C PRO A 213 6.42 28.40 15.66
N GLN A 214 6.88 29.18 14.72
CA GLN A 214 7.31 28.66 13.43
C GLN A 214 8.60 27.84 13.66
N ALA A 215 8.61 26.57 13.24
CA ALA A 215 9.78 25.71 13.33
C ALA A 215 10.82 26.06 12.24
#